data_867a8053ea4c98d0b641db743713c3df
#
_entry.id   867a8053ea4c98d0b641db743713c3df
#
_cell.length_a   1.000
_cell.length_b   1.000
_cell.length_c   1.000
_cell.angle_alpha   90.00
_cell.angle_beta   90.00
_cell.angle_gamma   90.00
#
_symmetry.space_group_name_H-M   'P 1'
#
loop_
_entity.id
_entity.type
_entity.pdbx_description
1 polymer ?
#
loop_
_entity_poly.entity_id
_entity_poly.type
_entity_poly.pdbx_seq_one_letter_code
_entity_poly.pdbx_strand_id
1 'polypeptide(L)'
;MVRLTTDLIAKSISHKNRNEDDFGRYLQKITHLNLSDKNIDAIGDLSLCKNLRVLYLYDNQISQIQNLDFASNITHLYLQNNCISCMENLSSLKNLEKLYLGGNSIAVVEGLDKIKEIRELHIESQHLPLGEKLLFDPRSLRSLAKSLSVLNISNNNIDELEELAVLENLSYLRAVDNQLQHMKVLK
;
A
#
# COMPACT_ATOMS: atom_id res chain seq x y z
N MET A 1 18.90 -8.72 -9.56
CA MET A 1 17.43 -8.55 -9.48
C MET A 1 16.83 -9.68 -8.68
N VAL A 2 16.04 -9.35 -7.65
CA VAL A 2 15.37 -10.35 -6.80
C VAL A 2 13.86 -10.21 -6.96
N ARG A 3 13.24 -11.25 -7.53
CA ARG A 3 11.80 -11.33 -7.69
C ARG A 3 11.19 -12.07 -6.52
N LEU A 4 10.12 -11.53 -5.95
CA LEU A 4 9.36 -12.21 -4.91
C LEU A 4 8.58 -13.37 -5.53
N THR A 5 9.02 -14.59 -5.21
CA THR A 5 8.42 -15.84 -5.66
C THR A 5 8.28 -16.80 -4.48
N THR A 6 7.57 -17.90 -4.69
CA THR A 6 7.50 -18.98 -3.68
C THR A 6 8.87 -19.55 -3.33
N ASP A 7 9.81 -19.56 -4.26
CA ASP A 7 11.20 -20.00 -4.01
C ASP A 7 11.90 -19.09 -3.02
N LEU A 8 11.72 -17.76 -3.13
CA LEU A 8 12.27 -16.81 -2.17
C LEU A 8 11.67 -17.03 -0.78
N ILE A 9 10.37 -17.30 -0.71
CA ILE A 9 9.70 -17.61 0.55
C ILE A 9 10.31 -18.86 1.18
N ALA A 10 10.52 -19.91 0.40
CA ALA A 10 11.12 -21.16 0.86
C ALA A 10 12.50 -20.93 1.47
N LYS A 11 13.33 -20.10 0.84
CA LYS A 11 14.67 -19.73 1.34
C LYS A 11 14.59 -18.92 2.63
N SER A 12 13.60 -18.03 2.75
CA SER A 12 13.47 -17.12 3.90
C SER A 12 13.08 -17.82 5.18
N ILE A 13 12.34 -18.90 5.12
CA ILE A 13 11.80 -19.61 6.29
C ILE A 13 12.59 -20.87 6.66
N SER A 14 13.77 -21.07 6.10
CA SER A 14 14.67 -22.19 6.46
C SER A 14 13.98 -23.55 6.44
N HIS A 15 13.16 -23.84 5.43
CA HIS A 15 12.57 -25.16 5.26
C HIS A 15 13.62 -26.16 4.79
N LYS A 16 14.45 -26.59 5.71
CA LYS A 16 15.30 -27.76 5.50
C LYS A 16 14.41 -28.99 5.56
N ASN A 17 14.32 -29.71 4.47
CA ASN A 17 13.77 -31.06 4.35
C ASN A 17 12.23 -31.22 4.33
N ARG A 18 11.48 -30.26 3.76
CA ARG A 18 10.07 -30.49 3.44
C ARG A 18 9.91 -30.79 1.96
N ASN A 19 9.04 -31.76 1.62
CA ASN A 19 8.69 -32.01 0.25
C ASN A 19 7.83 -30.86 -0.31
N GLU A 20 7.69 -30.77 -1.62
CA GLU A 20 6.93 -29.72 -2.28
C GLU A 20 5.46 -29.67 -1.84
N ASP A 21 4.86 -30.81 -1.55
CA ASP A 21 3.46 -30.89 -1.09
C ASP A 21 3.27 -30.27 0.29
N ASP A 22 4.18 -30.50 1.21
CA ASP A 22 4.14 -29.91 2.55
C ASP A 22 4.33 -28.38 2.48
N PHE A 23 5.21 -27.93 1.59
CA PHE A 23 5.43 -26.50 1.38
C PHE A 23 4.19 -25.82 0.76
N GLY A 24 3.56 -26.45 -0.24
CA GLY A 24 2.31 -25.98 -0.83
C GLY A 24 1.19 -25.85 0.19
N ARG A 25 1.03 -26.85 1.07
CA ARG A 25 0.06 -26.79 2.17
C ARG A 25 0.37 -25.67 3.16
N TYR A 26 1.64 -25.47 3.49
CA TYR A 26 2.10 -24.38 4.33
C TYR A 26 1.71 -23.03 3.75
N LEU A 27 2.00 -22.80 2.46
CA LEU A 27 1.65 -21.54 1.77
C LEU A 27 0.14 -21.28 1.76
N GLN A 28 -0.68 -22.32 1.65
CA GLN A 28 -2.14 -22.17 1.69
C GLN A 28 -2.67 -21.80 3.09
N LYS A 29 -1.91 -22.07 4.13
CA LYS A 29 -2.33 -21.82 5.52
C LYS A 29 -1.86 -20.48 6.06
N ILE A 30 -0.78 -19.91 5.53
CA ILE A 30 -0.23 -18.68 6.07
C ILE A 30 -1.19 -17.51 5.87
N THR A 31 -1.30 -16.68 6.90
CA THR A 31 -2.08 -15.45 6.90
C THR A 31 -1.21 -14.21 6.92
N HIS A 32 0.02 -14.32 7.40
CA HIS A 32 0.99 -13.25 7.53
C HIS A 32 2.28 -13.66 6.83
N LEU A 33 2.82 -12.75 6.01
CA LEU A 33 4.08 -12.96 5.31
C LEU A 33 4.92 -11.70 5.41
N ASN A 34 6.07 -11.80 6.08
CA ASN A 34 7.00 -10.69 6.22
C ASN A 34 8.24 -10.95 5.36
N LEU A 35 8.39 -10.18 4.30
CA LEU A 35 9.54 -10.18 3.40
C LEU A 35 10.12 -8.77 3.24
N SER A 36 10.12 -8.00 4.31
CA SER A 36 10.76 -6.70 4.35
C SER A 36 12.29 -6.84 4.29
N ASP A 37 12.94 -5.84 3.70
CA ASP A 37 14.40 -5.74 3.61
C ASP A 37 15.07 -6.99 3.00
N LYS A 38 14.60 -7.41 1.83
CA LYS A 38 15.07 -8.60 1.10
C LYS A 38 15.58 -8.29 -0.30
N ASN A 39 15.83 -7.04 -0.63
CA ASN A 39 16.26 -6.61 -1.96
C ASN A 39 15.30 -7.05 -3.08
N ILE A 40 14.01 -7.12 -2.79
CA ILE A 40 12.99 -7.50 -3.77
C ILE A 40 12.72 -6.34 -4.71
N ASP A 41 12.78 -6.56 -6.02
CA ASP A 41 12.50 -5.56 -7.04
C ASP A 41 11.19 -5.80 -7.82
N ALA A 42 10.63 -6.99 -7.74
CA ALA A 42 9.35 -7.32 -8.37
C ALA A 42 8.55 -8.34 -7.57
N ILE A 43 7.24 -8.16 -7.54
CA ILE A 43 6.31 -9.13 -6.95
C ILE A 43 6.00 -10.17 -8.02
N GLY A 44 6.37 -11.43 -7.78
CA GLY A 44 6.05 -12.55 -8.64
C GLY A 44 4.72 -13.21 -8.28
N ASP A 45 4.52 -14.43 -8.74
CA ASP A 45 3.31 -15.19 -8.47
C ASP A 45 3.29 -15.74 -7.03
N LEU A 46 2.37 -15.23 -6.23
CA LEU A 46 2.11 -15.66 -4.85
C LEU A 46 0.74 -16.34 -4.72
N SER A 47 0.12 -16.78 -5.81
CA SER A 47 -1.27 -17.26 -5.83
C SER A 47 -1.55 -18.47 -4.94
N LEU A 48 -0.52 -19.22 -4.56
CA LEU A 48 -0.65 -20.30 -3.59
C LEU A 48 -0.96 -19.80 -2.17
N CYS A 49 -0.63 -18.55 -1.86
CA CYS A 49 -0.88 -17.94 -0.55
C CYS A 49 -2.32 -17.42 -0.45
N LYS A 50 -3.31 -18.28 -0.64
CA LYS A 50 -4.73 -17.92 -0.79
C LYS A 50 -5.34 -17.23 0.42
N ASN A 51 -4.84 -17.50 1.61
CA ASN A 51 -5.38 -17.02 2.87
C ASN A 51 -4.59 -15.85 3.47
N LEU A 52 -3.73 -15.25 2.66
CA LEU A 52 -2.89 -14.13 3.09
C LEU A 52 -3.77 -12.94 3.49
N ARG A 53 -3.54 -12.41 4.70
CA ARG A 53 -4.24 -11.26 5.27
C ARG A 53 -3.34 -10.05 5.45
N VAL A 54 -2.09 -10.29 5.84
CA VAL A 54 -1.11 -9.23 6.10
C VAL A 54 0.16 -9.52 5.32
N LEU A 55 0.55 -8.60 4.46
CA LEU A 55 1.75 -8.70 3.64
C LEU A 55 2.68 -7.54 3.93
N TYR A 56 3.87 -7.85 4.43
CA TYR A 56 4.94 -6.89 4.72
C TYR A 56 5.99 -6.97 3.62
N LEU A 57 6.08 -5.91 2.81
CA LEU A 57 7.05 -5.77 1.71
C LEU A 57 7.81 -4.44 1.76
N TYR A 58 7.82 -3.78 2.92
CA TYR A 58 8.52 -2.50 3.06
C TYR A 58 10.04 -2.68 2.97
N ASP A 59 10.75 -1.58 2.69
CA ASP A 59 12.21 -1.54 2.57
C ASP A 59 12.76 -2.51 1.50
N ASN A 60 12.13 -2.50 0.33
CA ASN A 60 12.60 -3.21 -0.87
C ASN A 60 12.79 -2.22 -2.02
N GLN A 61 12.93 -2.71 -3.24
CA GLN A 61 13.07 -1.91 -4.46
C GLN A 61 11.94 -2.19 -5.47
N ILE A 62 10.75 -2.49 -4.96
CA ILE A 62 9.59 -2.80 -5.80
C ILE A 62 9.17 -1.54 -6.56
N SER A 63 9.07 -1.63 -7.89
CA SER A 63 8.69 -0.51 -8.74
C SER A 63 7.25 -0.54 -9.20
N GLN A 64 6.57 -1.69 -9.09
CA GLN A 64 5.22 -1.86 -9.57
C GLN A 64 4.40 -2.74 -8.63
N ILE A 65 3.18 -2.30 -8.31
CA ILE A 65 2.19 -3.14 -7.63
C ILE A 65 1.61 -4.06 -8.69
N GLN A 66 1.79 -5.38 -8.51
CA GLN A 66 1.33 -6.38 -9.46
C GLN A 66 1.16 -7.74 -8.79
N ASN A 67 0.48 -8.65 -9.45
CA ASN A 67 0.33 -10.05 -9.02
C ASN A 67 -0.34 -10.22 -7.65
N LEU A 68 -1.23 -9.29 -7.26
CA LEU A 68 -2.00 -9.35 -6.03
C LEU A 68 -3.49 -9.67 -6.28
N ASP A 69 -3.88 -10.01 -7.49
CA ASP A 69 -5.28 -10.25 -7.85
C ASP A 69 -5.91 -11.42 -7.09
N PHE A 70 -5.10 -12.41 -6.69
CA PHE A 70 -5.53 -13.56 -5.89
C PHE A 70 -5.85 -13.20 -4.43
N ALA A 71 -5.37 -12.06 -3.95
CA ALA A 71 -5.21 -11.77 -2.53
C ALA A 71 -6.40 -11.02 -1.94
N SER A 72 -7.64 -11.44 -2.24
CA SER A 72 -8.87 -10.80 -1.77
C SER A 72 -9.01 -10.75 -0.25
N ASN A 73 -8.27 -11.59 0.48
CA ASN A 73 -8.29 -11.62 1.95
C ASN A 73 -7.32 -10.63 2.60
N ILE A 74 -6.47 -9.96 1.82
CA ILE A 74 -5.53 -8.98 2.40
C ILE A 74 -6.31 -7.82 3.01
N THR A 75 -6.02 -7.56 4.28
CA THR A 75 -6.54 -6.42 5.04
C THR A 75 -5.47 -5.36 5.29
N HIS A 76 -4.19 -5.76 5.34
CA HIS A 76 -3.07 -4.87 5.61
C HIS A 76 -1.96 -5.10 4.59
N LEU A 77 -1.56 -4.03 3.90
CA LEU A 77 -0.50 -4.07 2.89
C LEU A 77 0.55 -3.00 3.20
N TYR A 78 1.77 -3.44 3.48
CA TYR A 78 2.90 -2.59 3.85
C TYR A 78 3.90 -2.54 2.70
N LEU A 79 3.89 -1.44 1.96
CA LEU A 79 4.75 -1.20 0.79
C LEU A 79 5.60 0.07 0.95
N GLN A 80 5.75 0.59 2.15
CA GLN A 80 6.56 1.80 2.36
C GLN A 80 8.02 1.55 2.01
N ASN A 81 8.70 2.63 1.58
CA ASN A 81 10.11 2.62 1.20
C ASN A 81 10.43 1.62 0.08
N ASN A 82 9.73 1.77 -1.02
CA ASN A 82 9.99 1.08 -2.28
C ASN A 82 10.17 2.13 -3.39
N CYS A 83 10.04 1.73 -4.65
CA CYS A 83 10.19 2.60 -5.82
C CYS A 83 8.90 2.71 -6.64
N ILE A 84 7.75 2.60 -5.98
CA ILE A 84 6.44 2.58 -6.64
C ILE A 84 6.09 4.00 -7.10
N SER A 85 5.70 4.15 -8.36
CA SER A 85 5.30 5.44 -8.95
C SER A 85 3.82 5.55 -9.28
N CYS A 86 3.08 4.45 -9.24
CA CYS A 86 1.67 4.41 -9.61
C CYS A 86 0.86 3.57 -8.64
N MET A 87 -0.29 4.08 -8.20
CA MET A 87 -1.28 3.32 -7.46
C MET A 87 -2.18 2.59 -8.45
N GLU A 88 -1.90 1.32 -8.66
CA GLU A 88 -2.58 0.48 -9.65
C GLU A 88 -2.73 -0.94 -9.14
N ASN A 89 -3.57 -1.74 -9.81
CA ASN A 89 -3.73 -3.17 -9.54
C ASN A 89 -4.17 -3.50 -8.10
N LEU A 90 -4.93 -2.60 -7.48
CA LEU A 90 -5.43 -2.76 -6.11
C LEU A 90 -6.92 -3.15 -6.07
N SER A 91 -7.62 -3.10 -7.19
CA SER A 91 -9.09 -3.24 -7.22
C SER A 91 -9.61 -4.59 -6.73
N SER A 92 -8.80 -5.64 -6.78
CA SER A 92 -9.16 -6.97 -6.27
C SER A 92 -9.07 -7.09 -4.75
N LEU A 93 -8.40 -6.13 -4.09
CA LEU A 93 -8.19 -6.14 -2.64
C LEU A 93 -9.41 -5.56 -1.91
N LYS A 94 -10.55 -6.24 -2.04
CA LYS A 94 -11.85 -5.74 -1.55
C LYS A 94 -11.92 -5.56 -0.04
N ASN A 95 -11.10 -6.29 0.71
CA ASN A 95 -11.05 -6.25 2.17
C ASN A 95 -9.92 -5.37 2.72
N LEU A 96 -9.20 -4.66 1.86
CA LEU A 96 -8.08 -3.83 2.27
C LEU A 96 -8.56 -2.73 3.23
N GLU A 97 -7.98 -2.72 4.43
CA GLU A 97 -8.29 -1.77 5.50
C GLU A 97 -7.15 -0.77 5.74
N LYS A 98 -5.91 -1.23 5.65
CA LYS A 98 -4.72 -0.40 5.92
C LYS A 98 -3.72 -0.53 4.78
N LEU A 99 -3.37 0.60 4.19
CA LEU A 99 -2.43 0.70 3.07
C LEU A 99 -1.30 1.66 3.42
N TYR A 100 -0.07 1.17 3.40
CA TYR A 100 1.13 1.92 3.73
C TYR A 100 2.00 2.04 2.47
N LEU A 101 2.11 3.27 1.96
CA LEU A 101 2.84 3.60 0.72
C LEU A 101 3.82 4.76 0.90
N GLY A 102 4.15 5.12 2.15
CA GLY A 102 5.12 6.19 2.41
C GLY A 102 6.48 5.90 1.79
N GLY A 103 7.22 6.94 1.43
CA GLY A 103 8.59 6.79 0.90
C GLY A 103 8.67 6.14 -0.48
N ASN A 104 7.66 6.30 -1.30
CA ASN A 104 7.67 5.90 -2.72
C ASN A 104 7.76 7.13 -3.63
N SER A 105 7.37 7.02 -4.88
CA SER A 105 7.39 8.12 -5.87
C SER A 105 6.01 8.32 -6.50
N ILE A 106 4.96 8.18 -5.70
CA ILE A 106 3.58 8.28 -6.12
C ILE A 106 3.19 9.76 -6.24
N ALA A 107 2.74 10.17 -7.43
CA ALA A 107 2.31 11.54 -7.70
C ALA A 107 0.82 11.75 -7.49
N VAL A 108 0.01 10.71 -7.62
CA VAL A 108 -1.45 10.80 -7.54
C VAL A 108 -2.01 9.68 -6.68
N VAL A 109 -2.85 10.04 -5.73
CA VAL A 109 -3.67 9.07 -5.00
C VAL A 109 -4.85 8.70 -5.88
N GLU A 110 -4.82 7.51 -6.45
CA GLU A 110 -5.79 7.00 -7.43
C GLU A 110 -5.97 5.50 -7.32
N GLY A 111 -6.87 4.93 -8.10
CA GLY A 111 -7.06 3.47 -8.17
C GLY A 111 -7.74 2.86 -6.96
N LEU A 112 -8.37 3.66 -6.09
CA LEU A 112 -9.05 3.20 -4.88
C LEU A 112 -10.58 3.25 -5.01
N ASP A 113 -11.11 3.61 -6.16
CA ASP A 113 -12.53 3.86 -6.38
C ASP A 113 -13.42 2.61 -6.25
N LYS A 114 -12.83 1.41 -6.26
CA LYS A 114 -13.54 0.14 -6.07
C LYS A 114 -13.31 -0.50 -4.70
N ILE A 115 -12.53 0.15 -3.84
CA ILE A 115 -12.22 -0.36 -2.50
C ILE A 115 -12.93 0.50 -1.47
N LYS A 116 -13.78 -0.11 -0.64
CA LYS A 116 -14.69 0.64 0.24
C LYS A 116 -14.42 0.47 1.72
N GLU A 117 -13.41 -0.32 2.08
CA GLU A 117 -13.12 -0.66 3.47
C GLU A 117 -11.83 -0.03 4.00
N ILE A 118 -11.16 0.83 3.22
CA ILE A 118 -9.90 1.45 3.65
C ILE A 118 -10.17 2.41 4.80
N ARG A 119 -9.55 2.14 5.94
CA ARG A 119 -9.61 2.95 7.15
C ARG A 119 -8.39 3.80 7.37
N GLU A 120 -7.22 3.32 6.94
CA GLU A 120 -5.96 4.03 7.07
C GLU A 120 -5.19 4.04 5.74
N LEU A 121 -4.77 5.22 5.35
CA LEU A 121 -3.89 5.44 4.20
C LEU A 121 -2.69 6.27 4.64
N HIS A 122 -1.50 5.71 4.50
CA HIS A 122 -0.24 6.38 4.78
C HIS A 122 0.53 6.53 3.47
N ILE A 123 0.67 7.78 3.02
CA ILE A 123 1.31 8.11 1.73
C ILE A 123 2.28 9.29 1.89
N GLU A 124 2.89 9.39 3.04
CA GLU A 124 3.87 10.42 3.38
C GLU A 124 5.15 10.31 2.56
N SER A 125 5.85 11.43 2.42
CA SER A 125 7.23 11.48 1.91
C SER A 125 7.42 10.87 0.52
N GLN A 126 6.56 11.23 -0.43
CA GLN A 126 6.75 10.79 -1.81
C GLN A 126 7.93 11.54 -2.45
N HIS A 127 8.78 10.82 -3.17
CA HIS A 127 9.93 11.37 -3.89
C HIS A 127 9.48 11.94 -5.23
N LEU A 128 8.90 13.14 -5.21
CA LEU A 128 8.39 13.80 -6.40
C LEU A 128 9.43 14.74 -7.00
N PRO A 129 9.38 14.99 -8.32
CA PRO A 129 10.22 16.00 -8.94
C PRO A 129 10.04 17.38 -8.29
N LEU A 130 11.06 18.21 -8.36
CA LEU A 130 11.07 19.56 -7.78
C LEU A 130 9.86 20.37 -8.25
N GLY A 131 9.13 20.92 -7.29
CA GLY A 131 7.95 21.76 -7.57
C GLY A 131 6.65 20.98 -7.76
N GLU A 132 6.70 19.66 -7.84
CA GLU A 132 5.50 18.83 -7.90
C GLU A 132 4.94 18.52 -6.51
N LYS A 133 3.63 18.39 -6.43
CA LYS A 133 2.90 18.04 -5.21
C LYS A 133 2.08 16.78 -5.42
N LEU A 134 1.79 16.08 -4.32
CA LEU A 134 0.86 14.95 -4.34
C LEU A 134 -0.54 15.43 -4.70
N LEU A 135 -1.16 14.77 -5.67
CA LEU A 135 -2.52 15.03 -6.13
C LEU A 135 -3.47 13.91 -5.71
N PHE A 136 -4.76 14.21 -5.69
CA PHE A 136 -5.81 13.25 -5.33
C PHE A 136 -6.83 13.14 -6.46
N ASP A 137 -7.06 11.91 -6.93
CA ASP A 137 -8.14 11.64 -7.87
C ASP A 137 -9.49 11.76 -7.15
N PRO A 138 -10.42 12.61 -7.65
CA PRO A 138 -11.71 12.81 -6.99
C PRO A 138 -12.55 11.54 -6.82
N ARG A 139 -12.44 10.58 -7.73
CA ARG A 139 -13.16 9.30 -7.63
C ARG A 139 -12.66 8.47 -6.45
N SER A 140 -11.35 8.43 -6.25
CA SER A 140 -10.76 7.75 -5.10
C SER A 140 -11.13 8.44 -3.80
N LEU A 141 -11.12 9.78 -3.74
CA LEU A 141 -11.56 10.51 -2.56
C LEU A 141 -13.03 10.21 -2.22
N ARG A 142 -13.91 10.17 -3.21
CA ARG A 142 -15.32 9.82 -2.99
C ARG A 142 -15.48 8.41 -2.43
N SER A 143 -14.67 7.47 -2.92
CA SER A 143 -14.70 6.08 -2.41
C SER A 143 -14.21 5.99 -0.97
N LEU A 144 -13.22 6.81 -0.60
CA LEU A 144 -12.65 6.87 0.75
C LEU A 144 -13.53 7.65 1.75
N ALA A 145 -14.47 8.43 1.27
CA ALA A 145 -15.19 9.43 2.07
C ALA A 145 -15.86 8.86 3.34
N LYS A 146 -16.41 7.67 3.27
CA LYS A 146 -17.17 7.05 4.38
C LYS A 146 -16.34 6.12 5.26
N SER A 147 -15.20 5.65 4.78
CA SER A 147 -14.43 4.63 5.49
C SER A 147 -13.12 5.16 6.07
N LEU A 148 -12.47 6.11 5.40
CA LEU A 148 -11.14 6.58 5.79
C LEU A 148 -11.19 7.37 7.09
N SER A 149 -10.49 6.89 8.13
CA SER A 149 -10.40 7.55 9.43
C SER A 149 -9.02 8.12 9.71
N VAL A 150 -7.96 7.55 9.14
CA VAL A 150 -6.57 8.00 9.33
C VAL A 150 -5.93 8.26 7.98
N LEU A 151 -5.39 9.47 7.80
CA LEU A 151 -4.66 9.86 6.59
C LEU A 151 -3.36 10.55 6.97
N ASN A 152 -2.24 10.00 6.48
CA ASN A 152 -0.93 10.65 6.58
C ASN A 152 -0.45 11.05 5.19
N ILE A 153 -0.37 12.37 4.96
CA ILE A 153 0.08 12.99 3.72
C ILE A 153 1.26 13.95 3.96
N SER A 154 1.98 13.75 5.04
CA SER A 154 3.12 14.58 5.40
C SER A 154 4.20 14.59 4.32
N ASN A 155 4.91 15.71 4.20
CA ASN A 155 6.08 15.84 3.34
C ASN A 155 5.80 15.50 1.86
N ASN A 156 4.77 16.12 1.30
CA ASN A 156 4.33 15.90 -0.09
C ASN A 156 4.13 17.21 -0.89
N ASN A 157 4.69 18.32 -0.39
CA ASN A 157 4.60 19.62 -1.05
C ASN A 157 3.17 20.12 -1.29
N ILE A 158 2.22 19.68 -0.46
CA ILE A 158 0.80 20.03 -0.58
C ILE A 158 0.61 21.47 -0.10
N ASP A 159 -0.14 22.26 -0.85
CA ASP A 159 -0.38 23.67 -0.55
C ASP A 159 -1.81 23.97 -0.08
N GLU A 160 -2.74 23.06 -0.26
CA GLU A 160 -4.14 23.21 0.18
C GLU A 160 -4.77 21.87 0.53
N LEU A 161 -5.76 21.89 1.44
CA LEU A 161 -6.45 20.69 1.94
C LEU A 161 -7.95 20.69 1.63
N GLU A 162 -8.46 21.67 0.85
CA GLU A 162 -9.89 21.86 0.65
C GLU A 162 -10.60 20.65 0.06
N GLU A 163 -9.96 19.96 -0.88
CA GLU A 163 -10.54 18.76 -1.49
C GLU A 163 -10.73 17.58 -0.53
N LEU A 164 -9.98 17.57 0.59
CA LEU A 164 -10.09 16.53 1.61
C LEU A 164 -11.34 16.68 2.49
N ALA A 165 -12.09 17.78 2.37
CA ALA A 165 -13.33 18.00 3.11
C ALA A 165 -14.40 16.95 2.80
N VAL A 166 -14.29 16.26 1.66
CA VAL A 166 -15.20 15.14 1.30
C VAL A 166 -15.03 13.92 2.22
N LEU A 167 -13.88 13.81 2.90
CA LEU A 167 -13.57 12.70 3.79
C LEU A 167 -14.29 12.88 5.14
N GLU A 168 -15.59 12.60 5.14
CA GLU A 168 -16.49 12.90 6.26
C GLU A 168 -16.22 12.07 7.52
N ASN A 169 -15.56 10.91 7.39
CA ASN A 169 -15.24 10.02 8.49
C ASN A 169 -13.82 10.19 9.04
N LEU A 170 -13.07 11.15 8.51
CA LEU A 170 -11.68 11.37 8.89
C LEU A 170 -11.60 11.89 10.33
N SER A 171 -10.87 11.17 11.18
CA SER A 171 -10.63 11.53 12.58
C SER A 171 -9.21 11.96 12.88
N TYR A 172 -8.25 11.52 12.06
CA TYR A 172 -6.83 11.84 12.22
C TYR A 172 -6.22 12.18 10.87
N LEU A 173 -5.72 13.42 10.76
CA LEU A 173 -4.97 13.90 9.59
C LEU A 173 -3.58 14.30 10.01
N ARG A 174 -2.56 13.69 9.43
CA ARG A 174 -1.18 14.13 9.56
C ARG A 174 -0.72 14.74 8.24
N ALA A 175 -0.41 16.04 8.26
CA ALA A 175 -0.04 16.82 7.08
C ALA A 175 1.15 17.74 7.36
N VAL A 176 2.09 17.31 8.20
CA VAL A 176 3.28 18.09 8.56
C VAL A 176 4.25 18.20 7.38
N ASP A 177 5.12 19.19 7.40
CA ASP A 177 6.17 19.40 6.38
C ASP A 177 5.62 19.52 4.95
N ASN A 178 4.46 20.19 4.80
CA ASN A 178 3.90 20.59 3.52
C ASN A 178 4.03 22.12 3.33
N GLN A 179 3.43 22.67 2.29
CA GLN A 179 3.49 24.09 1.93
C GLN A 179 2.18 24.82 2.23
N LEU A 180 1.52 24.47 3.33
CA LEU A 180 0.23 25.05 3.72
C LEU A 180 0.41 26.48 4.19
N GLN A 181 -0.17 27.45 3.47
CA GLN A 181 -0.09 28.87 3.79
C GLN A 181 -1.35 29.39 4.49
N HIS A 182 -2.51 28.81 4.18
CA HIS A 182 -3.80 29.19 4.75
C HIS A 182 -4.59 27.93 5.07
N MET A 183 -4.74 27.65 6.37
CA MET A 183 -5.64 26.59 6.79
C MET A 183 -7.06 27.13 6.89
N LYS A 184 -7.90 26.81 5.91
CA LYS A 184 -9.34 26.81 6.15
C LYS A 184 -9.66 25.60 7.01
N VAL A 185 -10.24 25.86 8.18
CA VAL A 185 -10.62 24.80 9.10
C VAL A 185 -11.62 23.88 8.39
N LEU A 186 -11.23 22.62 8.24
CA LEU A 186 -12.16 21.57 7.83
C LEU A 186 -13.19 21.41 8.96
N LYS A 187 -14.43 21.85 8.72
CA LYS A 187 -15.54 21.72 9.66
C LYS A 187 -16.17 20.34 9.53
#